data_4375f25c45f5a208633b417954e53982
#
_entry.id   4375f25c45f5a208633b417954e53982
#
_cell.length_a   1.000
_cell.length_b   1.000
_cell.length_c   1.000
_cell.angle_alpha   90.00
_cell.angle_beta   90.00
_cell.angle_gamma   90.00
#
_symmetry.space_group_name_H-M   'P 1'
#
loop_
_entity.id
_entity.type
_entity.pdbx_description
1 polymer ?
#
loop_
_entity_poly.entity_id
_entity_poly.type
_entity_poly.pdbx_seq_one_letter_code
_entity_poly.pdbx_strand_id
1 'polypeptide(L)'
;RKKKMDKKRKIIIDCDPGHDDAVAIMLAARNPKLELLGITTVRGNQTLEKVTKNALNVCQFLNIDVPVCKGLADAIVRPSLPTEERVHGDSGLDGPVFGPLAKQLDPRHAVDFIIETVMNSEDNVTLVPTGPLSNIAMAIKKEPRILEKIDEIVLMGGAYQHGNVTPAAEFNIMADAEAAYVVFH
;
A
#
# COMPACT_ATOMS: atom_id res chain seq x y z
N ARG A 1 16.54 24.11 27.48
CA ARG A 1 15.48 23.10 27.39
C ARG A 1 15.71 22.37 26.04
N LYS A 2 16.24 21.13 26.09
CA LYS A 2 16.29 20.26 24.89
C LYS A 2 14.84 20.00 24.46
N LYS A 3 14.44 20.48 23.29
CA LYS A 3 13.17 20.13 22.66
C LYS A 3 13.16 18.60 22.53
N LYS A 4 12.26 17.92 23.25
CA LYS A 4 12.02 16.49 23.06
C LYS A 4 11.64 16.36 21.59
N MET A 5 12.47 15.72 20.77
CA MET A 5 12.10 15.46 19.37
C MET A 5 10.87 14.54 19.44
N ASP A 6 9.75 15.00 18.91
CA ASP A 6 8.56 14.18 18.82
C ASP A 6 8.92 12.91 18.05
N LYS A 7 8.60 11.75 18.63
CA LYS A 7 8.86 10.44 18.06
C LYS A 7 8.14 10.33 16.71
N LYS A 8 8.85 9.96 15.66
CA LYS A 8 8.23 9.76 14.35
C LYS A 8 7.28 8.57 14.40
N ARG A 9 6.13 8.69 13.72
CA ARG A 9 5.21 7.58 13.53
C ARG A 9 5.77 6.64 12.45
N LYS A 10 5.93 5.39 12.80
CA LYS A 10 6.36 4.34 11.86
C LYS A 10 5.19 3.90 10.99
N ILE A 11 5.38 3.89 9.68
CA ILE A 11 4.33 3.52 8.74
C ILE A 11 4.83 2.54 7.67
N ILE A 12 3.93 1.69 7.19
CA ILE A 12 4.07 0.91 5.96
C ILE A 12 2.94 1.35 5.03
N ILE A 13 3.26 1.71 3.78
CA ILE A 13 2.26 1.98 2.75
C ILE A 13 2.02 0.71 1.95
N ASP A 14 0.75 0.30 1.81
CA ASP A 14 0.32 -0.79 0.94
C ASP A 14 -0.55 -0.21 -0.17
N CYS A 15 -0.07 -0.23 -1.41
CA CYS A 15 -0.61 0.59 -2.49
C CYS A 15 -0.64 -0.11 -3.86
N ASP A 16 -1.41 0.44 -4.78
CA ASP A 16 -1.48 0.04 -6.19
C ASP A 16 -1.15 1.22 -7.11
N PRO A 17 0.11 1.76 -7.09
CA PRO A 17 0.43 3.10 -7.49
C PRO A 17 -0.15 3.58 -8.81
N GLY A 18 -1.14 4.49 -8.64
CA GLY A 18 -1.59 5.48 -9.57
C GLY A 18 -1.01 6.86 -9.22
N HIS A 19 -1.60 7.93 -9.75
CA HIS A 19 -1.12 9.31 -9.57
C HIS A 19 -1.21 9.77 -8.11
N ASP A 20 -2.28 9.45 -7.44
CA ASP A 20 -2.55 9.78 -6.04
C ASP A 20 -1.63 9.01 -5.08
N ASP A 21 -1.42 7.72 -5.32
CA ASP A 21 -0.45 6.93 -4.56
C ASP A 21 0.99 7.45 -4.70
N ALA A 22 1.37 7.90 -5.90
CA ALA A 22 2.69 8.51 -6.12
C ALA A 22 2.85 9.75 -5.22
N VAL A 23 1.81 10.56 -5.08
CA VAL A 23 1.79 11.72 -4.16
C VAL A 23 1.81 11.27 -2.70
N ALA A 24 1.05 10.23 -2.34
CA ALA A 24 1.05 9.68 -0.98
C ALA A 24 2.43 9.17 -0.57
N ILE A 25 3.12 8.44 -1.44
CA ILE A 25 4.50 7.97 -1.23
C ILE A 25 5.46 9.17 -1.02
N MET A 26 5.34 10.21 -1.86
CA MET A 26 6.15 11.43 -1.74
C MET A 26 5.93 12.11 -0.40
N LEU A 27 4.68 12.29 0.00
CA LEU A 27 4.31 12.94 1.27
C LEU A 27 4.83 12.13 2.46
N ALA A 28 4.65 10.83 2.46
CA ALA A 28 5.10 9.95 3.54
C ALA A 28 6.61 9.97 3.69
N ALA A 29 7.36 9.88 2.59
CA ALA A 29 8.82 9.86 2.62
C ALA A 29 9.45 11.21 3.00
N ARG A 30 8.74 12.34 2.80
CA ARG A 30 9.26 13.69 3.08
C ARG A 30 8.71 14.31 4.35
N ASN A 31 7.70 13.70 4.98
CA ASN A 31 7.12 14.24 6.21
C ASN A 31 8.06 14.01 7.41
N PRO A 32 8.50 15.07 8.10
CA PRO A 32 9.43 14.92 9.22
C PRO A 32 8.85 14.19 10.45
N LYS A 33 7.52 14.01 10.51
CA LYS A 33 6.83 13.30 11.59
C LYS A 33 6.63 11.81 11.30
N LEU A 34 6.93 11.36 10.08
CA LEU A 34 6.78 9.98 9.65
C LEU A 34 8.13 9.30 9.45
N GLU A 35 8.14 7.99 9.70
CA GLU A 35 9.22 7.07 9.35
C GLU A 35 8.62 6.01 8.44
N LEU A 36 8.87 6.14 7.13
CA LEU A 36 8.43 5.16 6.15
C LEU A 36 9.35 3.94 6.22
N LEU A 37 8.81 2.80 6.69
CA LEU A 37 9.56 1.55 6.87
C LEU A 37 9.67 0.75 5.57
N GLY A 38 8.70 0.89 4.68
CA GLY A 38 8.67 0.23 3.40
C GLY A 38 7.35 0.44 2.66
N ILE A 39 7.33 -0.04 1.44
CA ILE A 39 6.17 0.02 0.55
C ILE A 39 5.86 -1.38 0.09
N THR A 40 4.60 -1.77 0.20
CA THR A 40 4.09 -3.01 -0.38
C THR A 40 3.13 -2.71 -1.52
N THR A 41 3.08 -3.59 -2.51
CA THR A 41 2.19 -3.39 -3.65
C THR A 41 1.17 -4.51 -3.78
N VAL A 42 -0.01 -4.16 -4.22
CA VAL A 42 -1.15 -5.05 -4.44
C VAL A 42 -1.75 -4.75 -5.81
N ARG A 43 -2.36 -5.74 -6.45
CA ARG A 43 -3.15 -5.50 -7.65
C ARG A 43 -4.38 -4.64 -7.30
N GLY A 44 -4.63 -3.64 -8.09
CA GLY A 44 -5.82 -2.79 -7.99
C GLY A 44 -6.01 -2.00 -9.28
N ASN A 45 -5.56 -0.75 -9.33
CA ASN A 45 -5.66 0.14 -10.49
C ASN A 45 -5.11 -0.50 -11.77
N GLN A 46 -4.03 -1.28 -11.63
CA GLN A 46 -3.39 -2.02 -12.72
C GLN A 46 -2.91 -3.40 -12.25
N THR A 47 -2.33 -4.18 -13.17
CA THR A 47 -1.70 -5.45 -12.82
C THR A 47 -0.61 -5.26 -11.78
N LEU A 48 -0.38 -6.27 -10.97
CA LEU A 48 0.64 -6.21 -9.92
C LEU A 48 2.03 -5.84 -10.45
N GLU A 49 2.37 -6.30 -11.66
CA GLU A 49 3.64 -5.97 -12.33
C GLU A 49 3.76 -4.48 -12.60
N LYS A 50 2.72 -3.86 -13.15
CA LYS A 50 2.70 -2.44 -13.50
C LYS A 50 2.76 -1.57 -12.23
N VAL A 51 1.91 -1.83 -11.23
CA VAL A 51 1.89 -1.05 -9.99
C VAL A 51 3.19 -1.20 -9.19
N THR A 52 3.79 -2.40 -9.20
CA THR A 52 5.10 -2.62 -8.56
C THR A 52 6.20 -1.82 -9.27
N LYS A 53 6.21 -1.83 -10.60
CA LYS A 53 7.14 -1.01 -11.39
C LYS A 53 6.95 0.48 -11.12
N ASN A 54 5.70 0.93 -10.98
CA ASN A 54 5.38 2.32 -10.66
C ASN A 54 5.93 2.71 -9.28
N ALA A 55 5.73 1.86 -8.26
CA ALA A 55 6.31 2.09 -6.92
C ALA A 55 7.84 2.22 -6.96
N LEU A 56 8.51 1.32 -7.67
CA LEU A 56 9.97 1.35 -7.83
C LEU A 56 10.43 2.62 -8.56
N ASN A 57 9.75 3.01 -9.64
CA ASN A 57 10.05 4.22 -10.40
C ASN A 57 9.90 5.49 -9.56
N VAL A 58 8.80 5.60 -8.80
CA VAL A 58 8.56 6.74 -7.90
C VAL A 58 9.64 6.81 -6.83
N CYS A 59 9.96 5.68 -6.19
CA CYS A 59 11.03 5.63 -5.19
C CYS A 59 12.38 6.03 -5.77
N GLN A 60 12.74 5.50 -6.95
CA GLN A 60 13.99 5.84 -7.61
C GLN A 60 14.06 7.33 -7.98
N PHE A 61 13.01 7.85 -8.60
CA PHE A 61 12.95 9.25 -9.02
C PHE A 61 13.09 10.24 -7.84
N LEU A 62 12.50 9.88 -6.71
CA LEU A 62 12.49 10.70 -5.50
C LEU A 62 13.65 10.41 -4.55
N ASN A 63 14.55 9.48 -4.88
CA ASN A 63 15.63 9.01 -4.00
C ASN A 63 15.08 8.55 -2.63
N ILE A 64 14.03 7.72 -2.65
CA ILE A 64 13.45 7.10 -1.48
C ILE A 64 14.10 5.72 -1.31
N ASP A 65 14.90 5.58 -0.25
CA ASP A 65 15.62 4.34 0.03
C ASP A 65 14.91 3.51 1.10
N VAL A 66 13.78 2.90 0.70
CA VAL A 66 13.03 1.93 1.51
C VAL A 66 12.79 0.67 0.68
N PRO A 67 12.58 -0.50 1.32
CA PRO A 67 12.16 -1.71 0.63
C PRO A 67 10.85 -1.49 -0.12
N VAL A 68 10.75 -2.06 -1.32
CA VAL A 68 9.51 -2.20 -2.08
C VAL A 68 9.27 -3.69 -2.28
N CYS A 69 8.17 -4.20 -1.74
CA CYS A 69 7.84 -5.62 -1.76
C CYS A 69 6.57 -5.87 -2.59
N LYS A 70 6.63 -6.86 -3.46
CA LYS A 70 5.52 -7.28 -4.32
C LYS A 70 4.57 -8.20 -3.56
N GLY A 71 3.26 -7.96 -3.63
CA GLY A 71 2.23 -8.71 -2.90
C GLY A 71 1.31 -9.54 -3.79
N LEU A 72 0.00 -9.51 -3.47
CA LEU A 72 -0.99 -10.33 -4.16
C LEU A 72 -1.34 -9.76 -5.55
N ALA A 73 -1.41 -10.69 -6.50
CA ALA A 73 -1.80 -10.42 -7.89
C ALA A 73 -3.31 -10.52 -8.13
N ASP A 74 -4.04 -11.08 -7.18
CA ASP A 74 -5.47 -11.32 -7.27
C ASP A 74 -6.15 -11.10 -5.92
N ALA A 75 -7.47 -10.87 -5.95
CA ALA A 75 -8.31 -10.87 -4.76
C ALA A 75 -8.29 -12.25 -4.08
N ILE A 76 -8.50 -12.27 -2.77
CA ILE A 76 -8.30 -13.50 -1.98
C ILE A 76 -9.33 -14.61 -2.23
N VAL A 77 -10.50 -14.30 -2.75
CA VAL A 77 -11.58 -15.27 -2.96
C VAL A 77 -12.16 -15.22 -4.37
N ARG A 78 -12.62 -14.06 -4.81
CA ARG A 78 -13.29 -13.89 -6.09
C ARG A 78 -12.33 -13.52 -7.22
N PRO A 79 -12.71 -13.66 -8.49
CA PRO A 79 -11.91 -13.13 -9.59
C PRO A 79 -11.70 -11.63 -9.43
N SER A 80 -10.48 -11.16 -9.71
CA SER A 80 -10.13 -9.75 -9.64
C SER A 80 -10.95 -8.91 -10.63
N LEU A 81 -11.26 -7.69 -10.23
CA LEU A 81 -11.90 -6.72 -11.14
C LEU A 81 -10.98 -6.38 -12.33
N PRO A 82 -11.56 -5.91 -13.44
CA PRO A 82 -10.77 -5.30 -14.51
C PRO A 82 -9.94 -4.12 -13.99
N THR A 83 -8.82 -3.86 -14.64
CA THR A 83 -7.95 -2.71 -14.33
C THR A 83 -8.58 -1.38 -14.75
N GLU A 84 -8.24 -0.30 -14.04
CA GLU A 84 -8.85 1.03 -14.24
C GLU A 84 -7.96 1.94 -15.12
N GLU A 85 -7.76 1.53 -16.37
CA GLU A 85 -6.94 2.28 -17.36
C GLU A 85 -7.49 3.68 -17.66
N ARG A 86 -8.81 3.89 -17.49
CA ARG A 86 -9.44 5.19 -17.76
C ARG A 86 -9.00 6.28 -16.79
N VAL A 87 -8.56 5.92 -15.59
CA VAL A 87 -8.19 6.88 -14.54
C VAL A 87 -6.68 7.17 -14.58
N HIS A 88 -5.87 6.13 -14.69
CA HIS A 88 -4.42 6.23 -14.53
C HIS A 88 -3.61 5.91 -15.80
N GLY A 89 -4.30 5.58 -16.90
CA GLY A 89 -3.67 5.20 -18.17
C GLY A 89 -3.23 3.75 -18.22
N ASP A 90 -2.67 3.36 -19.35
CA ASP A 90 -2.25 1.97 -19.61
C ASP A 90 -1.12 1.52 -18.67
N SER A 91 -0.18 2.39 -18.33
CA SER A 91 0.88 2.07 -17.37
C SER A 91 0.39 2.07 -15.91
N GLY A 92 -0.78 2.64 -15.64
CA GLY A 92 -1.28 2.96 -14.32
C GLY A 92 -0.68 4.24 -13.73
N LEU A 93 0.25 4.90 -14.43
CA LEU A 93 0.89 6.17 -14.04
C LEU A 93 1.34 6.91 -15.31
N ASP A 94 0.42 7.10 -16.26
CA ASP A 94 0.72 7.77 -17.52
C ASP A 94 1.04 9.26 -17.30
N GLY A 95 1.99 9.77 -18.07
CA GLY A 95 2.46 11.15 -18.05
C GLY A 95 3.95 11.24 -17.72
N PRO A 96 4.44 10.84 -16.52
CA PRO A 96 5.86 10.87 -16.22
C PRO A 96 6.65 9.91 -17.11
N VAL A 97 7.82 10.37 -17.57
CA VAL A 97 8.79 9.52 -18.27
C VAL A 97 9.94 9.22 -17.31
N PHE A 98 10.05 7.97 -16.91
CA PHE A 98 11.12 7.52 -16.01
C PHE A 98 12.31 7.00 -16.83
N GLY A 99 13.52 7.22 -16.31
CA GLY A 99 14.74 6.62 -16.85
C GLY A 99 14.79 5.09 -16.59
N PRO A 100 15.86 4.42 -17.00
CA PRO A 100 16.07 3.00 -16.72
C PRO A 100 15.95 2.71 -15.22
N LEU A 101 15.17 1.68 -14.90
CA LEU A 101 14.94 1.28 -13.52
C LEU A 101 16.16 0.53 -12.96
N ALA A 102 16.80 1.10 -11.95
CA ALA A 102 17.94 0.52 -11.24
C ALA A 102 17.57 0.05 -9.83
N LYS A 103 16.54 0.67 -9.20
CA LYS A 103 16.07 0.25 -7.88
C LYS A 103 15.56 -1.18 -7.93
N GLN A 104 16.12 -2.01 -7.05
CA GLN A 104 15.76 -3.42 -6.98
C GLN A 104 14.52 -3.65 -6.12
N LEU A 105 13.73 -4.64 -6.51
CA LEU A 105 12.65 -5.17 -5.70
C LEU A 105 13.23 -5.91 -4.50
N ASP A 106 12.65 -5.74 -3.31
CA ASP A 106 12.94 -6.59 -2.17
C ASP A 106 12.39 -8.00 -2.45
N PRO A 107 13.16 -9.08 -2.23
CA PRO A 107 12.75 -10.43 -2.58
C PRO A 107 11.62 -11.00 -1.71
N ARG A 108 11.32 -10.38 -0.56
CA ARG A 108 10.23 -10.81 0.31
C ARG A 108 8.87 -10.56 -0.34
N HIS A 109 7.94 -11.46 -0.10
CA HIS A 109 6.54 -11.18 -0.42
C HIS A 109 5.98 -10.10 0.53
N ALA A 110 5.12 -9.23 0.03
CA ALA A 110 4.54 -8.12 0.81
C ALA A 110 3.95 -8.55 2.15
N VAL A 111 3.21 -9.66 2.17
CA VAL A 111 2.62 -10.22 3.39
C VAL A 111 3.69 -10.55 4.43
N ASP A 112 4.78 -11.20 4.01
CA ASP A 112 5.88 -11.56 4.91
C ASP A 112 6.63 -10.32 5.39
N PHE A 113 6.87 -9.36 4.49
CA PHE A 113 7.48 -8.09 4.85
C PHE A 113 6.66 -7.34 5.90
N ILE A 114 5.34 -7.24 5.74
CA ILE A 114 4.44 -6.59 6.72
C ILE A 114 4.58 -7.30 8.08
N ILE A 115 4.44 -8.62 8.10
CA ILE A 115 4.51 -9.42 9.33
C ILE A 115 5.86 -9.22 10.02
N GLU A 116 6.96 -9.43 9.30
CA GLU A 116 8.31 -9.33 9.85
C GLU A 116 8.59 -7.91 10.38
N THR A 117 8.21 -6.88 9.62
CA THR A 117 8.46 -5.49 10.00
C THR A 117 7.67 -5.10 11.24
N VAL A 118 6.38 -5.46 11.30
CA VAL A 118 5.52 -5.17 12.46
C VAL A 118 5.99 -5.95 13.68
N MET A 119 6.26 -7.26 13.55
CA MET A 119 6.65 -8.10 14.69
C MET A 119 8.01 -7.72 15.27
N ASN A 120 8.97 -7.29 14.45
CA ASN A 120 10.30 -6.91 14.89
C ASN A 120 10.42 -5.43 15.28
N SER A 121 9.39 -4.62 15.06
CA SER A 121 9.42 -3.22 15.46
C SER A 121 9.36 -3.07 16.98
N GLU A 122 10.21 -2.20 17.54
CA GLU A 122 10.14 -1.82 18.97
C GLU A 122 8.90 -1.01 19.30
N ASP A 123 8.40 -0.27 18.32
CA ASP A 123 7.21 0.58 18.43
C ASP A 123 6.08 0.02 17.60
N ASN A 124 4.85 0.39 17.95
CA ASN A 124 3.69 0.11 17.12
C ASN A 124 3.83 0.75 15.74
N VAL A 125 3.28 0.08 14.75
CA VAL A 125 3.34 0.48 13.33
C VAL A 125 1.95 0.83 12.85
N THR A 126 1.81 1.92 12.11
CA THR A 126 0.59 2.25 11.38
C THR A 126 0.66 1.64 9.98
N LEU A 127 -0.36 0.89 9.59
CA LEU A 127 -0.52 0.41 8.22
C LEU A 127 -1.36 1.41 7.43
N VAL A 128 -0.88 1.77 6.24
CA VAL A 128 -1.51 2.76 5.37
C VAL A 128 -1.86 2.13 4.03
N PRO A 129 -2.94 1.32 3.96
CA PRO A 129 -3.40 0.78 2.69
C PRO A 129 -4.15 1.85 1.89
N THR A 130 -3.66 2.14 0.68
CA THR A 130 -4.28 3.03 -0.29
C THR A 130 -4.84 2.28 -1.50
N GLY A 131 -4.58 0.98 -1.58
CA GLY A 131 -5.14 0.02 -2.53
C GLY A 131 -6.10 -1.00 -1.88
N PRO A 132 -6.49 -2.06 -2.61
CA PRO A 132 -7.27 -3.18 -2.07
C PRO A 132 -6.59 -3.83 -0.87
N LEU A 133 -7.39 -4.29 0.09
CA LEU A 133 -6.91 -4.74 1.41
C LEU A 133 -6.32 -6.17 1.44
N SER A 134 -6.08 -6.79 0.29
CA SER A 134 -5.68 -8.20 0.15
C SER A 134 -4.41 -8.54 0.94
N ASN A 135 -3.35 -7.73 0.84
CA ASN A 135 -2.10 -7.96 1.57
C ASN A 135 -2.30 -7.84 3.09
N ILE A 136 -3.06 -6.83 3.53
CA ILE A 136 -3.32 -6.59 4.95
C ILE A 136 -4.14 -7.74 5.54
N ALA A 137 -5.20 -8.16 4.86
CA ALA A 137 -6.03 -9.28 5.28
C ALA A 137 -5.23 -10.58 5.41
N MET A 138 -4.37 -10.86 4.42
CA MET A 138 -3.51 -12.05 4.45
C MET A 138 -2.46 -11.99 5.55
N ALA A 139 -1.90 -10.81 5.83
CA ALA A 139 -0.96 -10.63 6.94
C ALA A 139 -1.64 -10.91 8.29
N ILE A 140 -2.84 -10.37 8.51
CA ILE A 140 -3.64 -10.61 9.72
C ILE A 140 -3.99 -12.10 9.87
N LYS A 141 -4.42 -12.75 8.78
CA LYS A 141 -4.77 -14.18 8.81
C LYS A 141 -3.57 -15.09 9.03
N LYS A 142 -2.42 -14.75 8.46
CA LYS A 142 -1.18 -15.54 8.59
C LYS A 142 -0.54 -15.38 9.97
N GLU A 143 -0.55 -14.18 10.53
CA GLU A 143 0.03 -13.87 11.84
C GLU A 143 -0.87 -12.89 12.62
N PRO A 144 -1.91 -13.40 13.30
CA PRO A 144 -2.86 -12.54 14.03
C PRO A 144 -2.23 -11.67 15.13
N ARG A 145 -1.07 -12.07 15.67
CA ARG A 145 -0.37 -11.30 16.72
C ARG A 145 0.13 -9.93 16.25
N ILE A 146 0.18 -9.69 14.93
CA ILE A 146 0.53 -8.36 14.43
C ILE A 146 -0.47 -7.30 14.92
N LEU A 147 -1.72 -7.68 15.19
CA LEU A 147 -2.75 -6.75 15.69
C LEU A 147 -2.38 -6.12 17.05
N GLU A 148 -1.58 -6.80 17.86
CA GLU A 148 -1.09 -6.27 19.14
C GLU A 148 -0.04 -5.17 18.96
N LYS A 149 0.58 -5.10 17.77
CA LYS A 149 1.65 -4.17 17.42
C LYS A 149 1.27 -3.15 16.34
N ILE A 150 0.08 -3.24 15.81
CA ILE A 150 -0.49 -2.22 14.92
C ILE A 150 -1.12 -1.13 15.79
N ASP A 151 -0.71 0.12 15.57
CA ASP A 151 -1.29 1.29 16.24
C ASP A 151 -2.66 1.63 15.65
N GLU A 152 -2.72 1.69 14.32
CA GLU A 152 -3.95 1.91 13.56
C GLU A 152 -3.77 1.47 12.10
N ILE A 153 -4.89 1.30 11.41
CA ILE A 153 -4.94 1.12 9.95
C ILE A 153 -5.64 2.36 9.38
N VAL A 154 -4.89 3.14 8.59
CA VAL A 154 -5.39 4.35 7.94
C VAL A 154 -5.55 4.05 6.46
N LEU A 155 -6.76 3.76 6.03
CA LEU A 155 -7.03 3.29 4.68
C LEU A 155 -7.70 4.36 3.79
N MET A 156 -7.44 4.28 2.49
CA MET A 156 -8.26 4.90 1.47
C MET A 156 -9.23 3.86 0.91
N GLY A 157 -10.51 4.05 1.13
CA GLY A 157 -11.55 3.13 0.65
C GLY A 157 -12.89 3.35 1.31
N GLY A 158 -13.88 2.68 0.77
CA GLY A 158 -15.25 2.72 1.26
C GLY A 158 -16.04 3.93 0.77
N ALA A 159 -17.35 3.87 1.02
CA ALA A 159 -18.30 4.91 0.62
C ALA A 159 -19.30 5.17 1.73
N TYR A 160 -19.67 6.43 1.94
CA TYR A 160 -20.67 6.80 2.93
C TYR A 160 -22.10 6.71 2.36
N GLN A 161 -22.34 7.30 1.19
CA GLN A 161 -23.64 7.30 0.53
C GLN A 161 -23.58 6.77 -0.89
N HIS A 162 -22.57 7.17 -1.65
CA HIS A 162 -22.40 6.81 -3.05
C HIS A 162 -21.01 6.24 -3.28
N GLY A 163 -20.97 5.09 -3.98
CA GLY A 163 -19.73 4.52 -4.46
C GLY A 163 -19.19 5.24 -5.70
N ASN A 164 -18.04 4.79 -6.18
CA ASN A 164 -17.44 5.27 -7.43
C ASN A 164 -17.39 4.19 -8.52
N VAL A 165 -17.59 2.92 -8.17
CA VAL A 165 -17.64 1.78 -9.12
C VAL A 165 -19.05 1.26 -9.30
N THR A 166 -19.83 1.22 -8.24
CA THR A 166 -21.27 0.95 -8.25
C THR A 166 -21.99 2.05 -7.50
N PRO A 167 -23.33 2.09 -7.51
CA PRO A 167 -24.08 3.07 -6.72
C PRO A 167 -23.72 3.08 -5.23
N ALA A 168 -23.23 1.97 -4.68
CA ALA A 168 -22.93 1.84 -3.24
C ALA A 168 -21.47 1.51 -2.93
N ALA A 169 -20.68 0.97 -3.88
CA ALA A 169 -19.34 0.47 -3.60
C ALA A 169 -18.23 1.42 -4.13
N GLU A 170 -17.24 1.62 -3.29
CA GLU A 170 -15.96 2.21 -3.64
C GLU A 170 -15.01 1.13 -4.15
N PHE A 171 -14.10 1.50 -5.06
CA PHE A 171 -13.25 0.60 -5.83
C PHE A 171 -12.38 -0.31 -4.96
N ASN A 172 -11.60 0.22 -4.03
CA ASN A 172 -10.67 -0.59 -3.22
C ASN A 172 -11.40 -1.63 -2.38
N ILE A 173 -12.55 -1.27 -1.82
CA ILE A 173 -13.37 -2.21 -1.04
C ILE A 173 -14.02 -3.26 -1.96
N MET A 174 -14.51 -2.86 -3.13
CA MET A 174 -15.13 -3.78 -4.07
C MET A 174 -14.11 -4.71 -4.72
N ALA A 175 -12.89 -4.24 -4.95
CA ALA A 175 -11.82 -5.04 -5.59
C ALA A 175 -11.47 -6.29 -4.79
N ASP A 176 -11.55 -6.23 -3.45
CA ASP A 176 -11.44 -7.40 -2.57
C ASP A 176 -12.32 -7.23 -1.32
N ALA A 177 -13.61 -7.44 -1.49
CA ALA A 177 -14.58 -7.27 -0.41
C ALA A 177 -14.39 -8.28 0.73
N GLU A 178 -13.88 -9.47 0.44
CA GLU A 178 -13.56 -10.48 1.43
C GLU A 178 -12.34 -10.08 2.26
N ALA A 179 -11.34 -9.47 1.66
CA ALA A 179 -10.21 -8.89 2.38
C ALA A 179 -10.67 -7.73 3.29
N ALA A 180 -11.54 -6.86 2.78
CA ALA A 180 -12.14 -5.80 3.58
C ALA A 180 -12.91 -6.36 4.78
N TYR A 181 -13.70 -7.42 4.57
CA TYR A 181 -14.39 -8.10 5.67
C TYR A 181 -13.42 -8.59 6.75
N VAL A 182 -12.29 -9.20 6.35
CA VAL A 182 -11.27 -9.68 7.31
C VAL A 182 -10.65 -8.54 8.12
N VAL A 183 -10.39 -7.40 7.47
CA VAL A 183 -9.72 -6.25 8.14
C VAL A 183 -10.66 -5.54 9.10
N PHE A 184 -11.97 -5.51 8.82
CA PHE A 184 -12.96 -4.81 9.64
C PHE A 184 -13.56 -5.68 10.78
N HIS A 185 -13.34 -6.98 10.81
CA HIS A 185 -13.90 -7.93 11.80
C HIS A 185 -12.82 -8.79 12.46
#